data_4f81f14592a92201f5b6e4825e201ca9
#
_entry.id   4f81f14592a92201f5b6e4825e201ca9
#
_cell.length_a   1.000
_cell.length_b   1.000
_cell.length_c   1.000
_cell.angle_alpha   90.00
_cell.angle_beta   90.00
_cell.angle_gamma   90.00
#
_symmetry.space_group_name_H-M   'P 1'
#
loop_
_entity.id
_entity.type
_entity.pdbx_description
1 polymer ?
#
loop_
_entity_poly.entity_id
_entity_poly.type
_entity_poly.pdbx_seq_one_letter_code
_entity_poly.pdbx_strand_id
1 'polypeptide(L)'
;MELIYSPTAQDHIEFWKKSGNKQVQKRISELVDDIAAHPTTGKGKPELLHGDLAGYWSRRITYEHRIVYEIDFTEGIVYIHSLKYHYKK
;
A
#
# COMPACT_ATOMS: atom_id res chain seq x y z
N MET A 1 -8.03 11.24 1.28
CA MET A 1 -6.68 11.80 1.12
C MET A 1 -6.18 11.55 -0.28
N GLU A 2 -5.32 12.42 -0.76
CA GLU A 2 -4.66 12.23 -2.04
C GLU A 2 -3.63 11.11 -1.96
N LEU A 3 -3.53 10.29 -3.01
CA LEU A 3 -2.54 9.22 -3.09
C LEU A 3 -1.43 9.62 -4.08
N ILE A 4 -0.19 9.47 -3.63
CA ILE A 4 0.98 9.68 -4.48
C ILE A 4 1.78 8.38 -4.48
N TYR A 5 2.14 7.90 -5.67
CA TYR A 5 2.85 6.63 -5.84
C TYR A 5 4.33 6.90 -6.12
N SER A 6 5.20 6.28 -5.34
CA SER A 6 6.65 6.35 -5.58
C SER A 6 7.01 5.69 -6.92
N PRO A 7 8.20 5.95 -7.46
CA PRO A 7 8.66 5.24 -8.65
C PRO A 7 8.61 3.72 -8.49
N THR A 8 9.02 3.19 -7.34
CA THR A 8 8.93 1.75 -7.05
C THR A 8 7.49 1.27 -7.07
N ALA A 9 6.57 2.02 -6.46
CA ALA A 9 5.15 1.67 -6.45
C ALA A 9 4.58 1.68 -7.87
N GLN A 10 4.98 2.64 -8.69
CA GLN A 10 4.55 2.69 -10.10
C GLN A 10 5.02 1.46 -10.87
N ASP A 11 6.26 1.02 -10.64
CA ASP A 11 6.79 -0.20 -11.23
C ASP A 11 6.01 -1.43 -10.78
N HIS A 12 5.63 -1.49 -9.50
CA HIS A 12 4.84 -2.59 -8.98
C HIS A 12 3.44 -2.64 -9.60
N ILE A 13 2.82 -1.49 -9.81
CA ILE A 13 1.53 -1.42 -10.48
C ILE A 13 1.64 -1.98 -11.91
N GLU A 14 2.69 -1.60 -12.62
CA GLU A 14 2.96 -2.12 -13.96
C GLU A 14 3.17 -3.62 -13.94
N PHE A 15 3.93 -4.12 -12.95
CA PHE A 15 4.14 -5.55 -12.76
C PHE A 15 2.79 -6.28 -12.61
N TRP A 16 1.92 -5.77 -11.74
CA TRP A 16 0.63 -6.42 -11.51
C TRP A 16 -0.29 -6.37 -12.73
N LYS A 17 -0.27 -5.27 -13.48
CA LYS A 17 -1.04 -5.17 -14.72
C LYS A 17 -0.58 -6.23 -15.72
N LYS A 18 0.72 -6.40 -15.89
CA LYS A 18 1.29 -7.36 -16.84
C LYS A 18 1.15 -8.80 -16.38
N SER A 19 1.00 -9.03 -15.09
CA SER A 19 0.89 -10.37 -14.52
C SER A 19 -0.38 -11.10 -14.94
N GLY A 20 -1.43 -10.37 -15.31
CA GLY A 20 -2.73 -10.94 -15.59
C GLY A 20 -3.49 -11.43 -14.37
N ASN A 21 -2.97 -11.19 -13.17
CA ASN A 21 -3.61 -11.63 -11.93
C ASN A 21 -4.74 -10.69 -11.55
N LYS A 22 -5.94 -11.00 -12.03
CA LYS A 22 -7.12 -10.15 -11.84
C LYS A 22 -7.53 -10.03 -10.38
N GLN A 23 -7.35 -11.08 -9.58
CA GLN A 23 -7.68 -11.05 -8.16
C GLN A 23 -6.81 -10.04 -7.41
N VAL A 24 -5.50 -10.06 -7.67
CA VAL A 24 -4.58 -9.12 -7.02
C VAL A 24 -4.86 -7.69 -7.49
N GLN A 25 -5.11 -7.48 -8.76
CA GLN A 25 -5.44 -6.16 -9.31
C GLN A 25 -6.68 -5.58 -8.64
N LYS A 26 -7.72 -6.39 -8.51
CA LYS A 26 -8.96 -5.97 -7.83
C LYS A 26 -8.70 -5.66 -6.37
N ARG A 27 -7.95 -6.52 -5.68
CA ARG A 27 -7.62 -6.34 -4.27
C ARG A 27 -6.85 -5.05 -4.04
N ILE A 28 -5.85 -4.75 -4.88
CA ILE A 28 -5.08 -3.52 -4.80
C ILE A 28 -6.00 -2.31 -4.98
N SER A 29 -6.88 -2.34 -5.97
CA SER A 29 -7.82 -1.25 -6.22
C SER A 29 -8.70 -0.98 -4.99
N GLU A 30 -9.24 -2.03 -4.40
CA GLU A 30 -10.05 -1.91 -3.19
C GLU A 30 -9.25 -1.34 -2.01
N LEU A 31 -8.01 -1.80 -1.86
CA LEU A 31 -7.17 -1.36 -0.74
C LEU A 31 -6.76 0.10 -0.88
N VAL A 32 -6.36 0.55 -2.08
CA VAL A 32 -5.95 1.95 -2.24
C VAL A 32 -7.13 2.90 -2.08
N ASP A 33 -8.32 2.50 -2.51
CA ASP A 33 -9.52 3.30 -2.26
C ASP A 33 -9.81 3.39 -0.76
N ASP A 34 -9.67 2.28 -0.05
CA ASP A 34 -9.90 2.26 1.39
C ASP A 34 -8.85 3.08 2.14
N ILE A 35 -7.58 2.99 1.73
CA ILE A 35 -6.50 3.80 2.30
C ILE A 35 -6.80 5.29 2.14
N ALA A 36 -7.26 5.70 0.96
CA ALA A 36 -7.58 7.10 0.70
C ALA A 36 -8.70 7.61 1.62
N ALA A 37 -9.69 6.75 1.90
CA ALA A 37 -10.82 7.10 2.75
C ALA A 37 -10.50 6.92 4.24
N HIS A 38 -9.75 5.89 4.60
CA HIS A 38 -9.49 5.48 5.99
C HIS A 38 -8.03 5.03 6.15
N PRO A 39 -7.05 5.95 6.18
CA PRO A 39 -5.64 5.55 6.08
C PRO A 39 -5.12 4.69 7.23
N THR A 40 -5.78 4.68 8.39
CA THR A 40 -5.30 3.91 9.55
C THR A 40 -6.23 2.76 9.96
N THR A 41 -7.37 2.61 9.31
CA THR A 41 -8.36 1.57 9.65
C THR A 41 -8.93 0.96 8.36
N GLY A 42 -9.53 -0.21 8.47
CA GLY A 42 -10.27 -0.80 7.38
C GLY A 42 -9.68 -2.10 6.87
N LYS A 43 -9.74 -2.30 5.56
CA LYS A 43 -9.40 -3.56 4.89
C LYS A 43 -7.91 -3.88 4.92
N GLY A 44 -7.58 -5.16 4.93
CA GLY A 44 -6.21 -5.62 4.78
C GLY A 44 -5.36 -5.53 6.03
N LYS A 45 -5.98 -5.43 7.18
CA LYS A 45 -5.30 -5.36 8.49
C LYS A 45 -4.25 -4.25 8.52
N PRO A 46 -4.67 -2.96 8.50
CA PRO A 46 -3.73 -1.85 8.61
C PRO A 46 -2.85 -2.01 9.85
N GLU A 47 -1.54 -1.89 9.66
CA GLU A 47 -0.58 -2.08 10.74
C GLU A 47 0.48 -1.00 10.67
N LEU A 48 0.73 -0.35 11.81
CA LEU A 48 1.84 0.59 11.95
C LEU A 48 3.11 -0.20 12.15
N LEU A 49 4.11 0.05 11.33
CA LEU A 49 5.37 -0.67 11.36
C LEU A 49 6.33 -0.06 12.37
N HIS A 50 7.32 -0.85 12.77
CA HIS A 50 8.30 -0.46 13.78
C HIS A 50 9.72 -0.67 13.26
N GLY A 51 10.72 -0.30 14.07
CA GLY A 51 12.12 -0.45 13.71
C GLY A 51 12.49 0.48 12.58
N ASP A 52 13.19 -0.04 11.58
CA ASP A 52 13.67 0.75 10.44
C ASP A 52 12.53 1.32 9.59
N LEU A 53 11.32 0.75 9.73
CA LEU A 53 10.15 1.20 9.00
C LEU A 53 9.16 1.96 9.89
N ALA A 54 9.65 2.47 11.02
CA ALA A 54 8.81 3.26 11.93
C ALA A 54 8.20 4.45 11.19
N GLY A 55 6.90 4.65 11.38
CA GLY A 55 6.16 5.70 10.70
C GLY A 55 5.48 5.24 9.41
N TYR A 56 5.84 4.08 8.90
CA TYR A 56 5.16 3.50 7.75
C TYR A 56 4.04 2.59 8.21
N TRP A 57 3.07 2.39 7.31
CA TRP A 57 1.93 1.50 7.50
C TRP A 57 1.97 0.41 6.45
N SER A 58 1.34 -0.72 6.73
CA SER A 58 1.15 -1.76 5.72
C SER A 58 -0.27 -2.28 5.72
N ARG A 59 -0.69 -2.78 4.58
CA ARG A 59 -1.93 -3.54 4.42
C ARG A 59 -1.67 -4.77 3.58
N ARG A 60 -2.35 -5.85 3.90
CA ARG A 60 -2.19 -7.13 3.20
C ARG A 60 -2.90 -7.11 1.86
N ILE A 61 -2.16 -7.39 0.79
CA ILE A 61 -2.74 -7.68 -0.53
C ILE A 61 -3.05 -9.17 -0.59
N THR A 62 -2.01 -9.99 -0.35
CA THR A 62 -2.09 -11.45 -0.26
C THR A 62 -1.26 -11.89 0.93
N TYR A 63 -1.11 -13.19 1.13
CA TYR A 63 -0.21 -13.71 2.15
C TYR A 63 1.22 -13.20 1.97
N GLU A 64 1.69 -13.12 0.71
CA GLU A 64 3.08 -12.74 0.41
C GLU A 64 3.29 -11.24 0.20
N HIS A 65 2.23 -10.51 -0.16
CA HIS A 65 2.40 -9.15 -0.64
C HIS A 65 1.67 -8.14 0.24
N ARG A 66 2.30 -6.98 0.40
CA ARG A 66 1.77 -5.87 1.20
C ARG A 66 1.82 -4.58 0.40
N ILE A 67 0.90 -3.68 0.71
CA ILE A 67 1.05 -2.26 0.37
C ILE A 67 1.76 -1.63 1.56
N VAL A 68 2.85 -0.93 1.29
CA VAL A 68 3.57 -0.15 2.31
C VAL A 68 3.41 1.32 1.97
N TYR A 69 2.99 2.11 2.95
CA TYR A 69 2.69 3.52 2.72
C TYR A 69 2.99 4.34 3.97
N GLU A 70 3.08 5.66 3.78
CA GLU A 70 3.15 6.59 4.90
C GLU A 70 2.14 7.70 4.71
N ILE A 71 1.78 8.37 5.80
CA ILE A 71 0.70 9.35 5.82
C ILE A 71 1.25 10.69 6.25
N ASP A 72 0.98 11.73 5.45
CA ASP A 72 1.20 13.11 5.83
C ASP A 72 -0.16 13.70 6.19
N PHE A 73 -0.46 13.72 7.49
CA PHE A 73 -1.74 14.24 7.96
C PHE A 73 -1.87 15.74 7.76
N THR A 74 -0.75 16.46 7.76
CA THR A 74 -0.76 17.92 7.57
C THR A 74 -1.18 18.28 6.17
N GLU A 75 -0.62 17.58 5.17
CA GLU A 75 -0.91 17.84 3.76
C GLU A 75 -2.10 17.03 3.22
N GLY A 76 -2.57 16.04 3.99
CA GLY A 76 -3.64 15.16 3.53
C GLY A 76 -3.23 14.22 2.41
N ILE A 77 -1.99 13.74 2.45
CA ILE A 77 -1.40 12.91 1.40
C ILE A 77 -0.99 11.56 1.97
N VAL A 78 -1.24 10.50 1.20
CA VAL A 78 -0.69 9.17 1.46
C VAL A 78 0.33 8.86 0.37
N TYR A 79 1.55 8.55 0.78
CA TYR A 79 2.61 8.15 -0.13
C TYR A 79 2.67 6.62 -0.18
N ILE A 80 2.32 6.05 -1.32
CA ILE A 80 2.39 4.60 -1.54
C ILE A 80 3.81 4.26 -1.97
N HIS A 81 4.53 3.50 -1.15
CA HIS A 81 5.94 3.18 -1.40
C HIS A 81 6.13 1.89 -2.18
N SER A 82 5.31 0.87 -1.89
CA SER A 82 5.44 -0.41 -2.58
C SER A 82 4.12 -1.19 -2.52
N LEU A 83 3.94 -2.10 -3.48
CA LEU A 83 2.74 -2.95 -3.57
C LEU A 83 3.11 -4.40 -3.85
N LYS A 84 4.31 -4.80 -3.45
CA LYS A 84 4.83 -6.13 -3.79
C LYS A 84 5.78 -6.57 -2.69
N TYR A 85 5.74 -7.88 -2.37
CA TYR A 85 6.55 -8.49 -1.33
C TYR A 85 6.23 -8.02 0.09
N HIS A 86 6.83 -8.68 1.06
CA HIS A 86 6.84 -8.25 2.44
C HIS A 86 7.90 -7.19 2.66
N TYR A 87 7.65 -6.30 3.62
CA TYR A 87 8.73 -5.52 4.18
C TYR A 87 9.60 -6.46 5.03
N LYS A 88 10.88 -6.15 5.12
CA LYS A 88 11.80 -6.87 6.00
C LYS A 88 12.16 -6.01 7.19
N LYS A 89 12.21 -6.63 8.32
CA LYS A 89 12.67 -5.97 9.54
C LYS A 89 14.18 -5.86 9.57
#